data_b99ac42e20b54e8312de950b8aea2c66
#
_entry.id   b99ac42e20b54e8312de950b8aea2c66
#
_cell.length_a   1.000
_cell.length_b   1.000
_cell.length_c   1.000
_cell.angle_alpha   90.00
_cell.angle_beta   90.00
_cell.angle_gamma   90.00
#
_symmetry.space_group_name_H-M   'P 1'
#
loop_
_entity.id
_entity.type
_entity.pdbx_description
1 polymer ?
#
loop_
_entity_poly.entity_id
_entity_poly.type
_entity_poly.pdbx_seq_one_letter_code
_entity_poly.pdbx_strand_id
1 'polypeptide(L)'
;IEPHDYIADLCHKINHINSILIGFSQDVWAYISKNYFTQKNAKGEIGSSTMPHKINPINFENAEGNLGMSNAISHYFANKLVISRLQRDLSDSTVLRNIGLVYAYSIVAYKNISLGLSKLDINKQKINDDLDECWEILAEPIQMVARKYQISNSYEYLKKYTRGKKVDKGVIEKIITNLHIPENEKSRLLDLTPRK
;
A
#
# COMPACT_ATOMS: atom_id res chain seq x y z
N ILE A 1 -31.04 -13.12 27.48
CA ILE A 1 -29.92 -13.69 26.74
C ILE A 1 -29.21 -12.56 25.99
N GLU A 2 -27.91 -12.50 26.10
CA GLU A 2 -27.11 -11.52 25.40
C GLU A 2 -26.75 -12.07 24.00
N PRO A 3 -27.13 -11.40 22.86
CA PRO A 3 -26.90 -11.90 21.51
C PRO A 3 -25.49 -11.66 21.00
N HIS A 4 -24.69 -10.87 21.71
CA HIS A 4 -23.30 -10.54 21.37
C HIS A 4 -23.08 -9.84 20.00
N ASP A 5 -24.11 -9.29 19.40
CA ASP A 5 -24.03 -8.58 18.11
C ASP A 5 -23.02 -7.43 18.15
N TYR A 6 -23.00 -6.69 19.28
CA TYR A 6 -22.04 -5.59 19.45
C TYR A 6 -20.58 -6.06 19.48
N ILE A 7 -20.31 -7.29 19.95
CA ILE A 7 -18.96 -7.87 19.91
C ILE A 7 -18.61 -8.24 18.47
N ALA A 8 -19.55 -8.80 17.71
CA ALA A 8 -19.36 -9.10 16.31
C ALA A 8 -19.06 -7.82 15.51
N ASP A 9 -19.83 -6.76 15.72
CA ASP A 9 -19.59 -5.45 15.10
C ASP A 9 -18.21 -4.89 15.42
N LEU A 10 -17.82 -4.97 16.69
CA LEU A 10 -16.48 -4.54 17.12
C LEU A 10 -15.38 -5.34 16.44
N CYS A 11 -15.52 -6.67 16.39
CA CYS A 11 -14.57 -7.55 15.70
C CYS A 11 -14.46 -7.23 14.21
N HIS A 12 -15.58 -6.94 13.53
CA HIS A 12 -15.57 -6.53 12.12
C HIS A 12 -14.85 -5.21 11.91
N LYS A 13 -15.02 -4.24 12.80
CA LYS A 13 -14.30 -2.96 12.74
C LYS A 13 -12.81 -3.12 12.98
N ILE A 14 -12.42 -3.96 13.95
CA ILE A 14 -11.01 -4.28 14.19
C ILE A 14 -10.39 -4.95 12.95
N ASN A 15 -11.07 -5.96 12.37
CA ASN A 15 -10.64 -6.60 11.15
C ASN A 15 -10.42 -5.61 10.01
N HIS A 16 -11.33 -4.65 9.84
CA HIS A 16 -11.21 -3.64 8.80
C HIS A 16 -9.95 -2.77 8.99
N ILE A 17 -9.75 -2.24 10.22
CA ILE A 17 -8.57 -1.45 10.56
C ILE A 17 -7.29 -2.26 10.34
N ASN A 18 -7.25 -3.49 10.85
CA ASN A 18 -6.10 -4.36 10.73
C ASN A 18 -5.77 -4.69 9.27
N SER A 19 -6.78 -4.90 8.42
CA SER A 19 -6.59 -5.19 7.00
C SER A 19 -5.96 -4.00 6.25
N ILE A 20 -6.36 -2.76 6.58
CA ILE A 20 -5.73 -1.54 6.05
C ILE A 20 -4.26 -1.48 6.48
N LEU A 21 -3.97 -1.78 7.74
CA LEU A 21 -2.61 -1.73 8.28
C LEU A 21 -1.72 -2.88 7.76
N ILE A 22 -2.29 -4.03 7.41
CA ILE A 22 -1.58 -5.09 6.68
C ILE A 22 -1.14 -4.57 5.32
N GLY A 23 -2.06 -4.00 4.53
CA GLY A 23 -1.74 -3.42 3.23
C GLY A 23 -0.66 -2.34 3.34
N PHE A 24 -0.79 -1.44 4.32
CA PHE A 24 0.23 -0.43 4.61
C PHE A 24 1.60 -1.05 4.91
N SER A 25 1.65 -2.10 5.74
CA SER A 25 2.91 -2.77 6.11
C SER A 25 3.58 -3.42 4.89
N GLN A 26 2.78 -4.02 4.01
CA GLN A 26 3.24 -4.61 2.75
C GLN A 26 3.77 -3.55 1.78
N ASP A 27 3.10 -2.40 1.67
CA ASP A 27 3.55 -1.29 0.83
C ASP A 27 4.89 -0.74 1.32
N VAL A 28 5.03 -0.48 2.62
CA VAL A 28 6.29 -0.02 3.19
C VAL A 28 7.41 -1.05 2.99
N TRP A 29 7.11 -2.34 3.19
CA TRP A 29 8.04 -3.42 2.90
C TRP A 29 8.52 -3.38 1.44
N ALA A 30 7.59 -3.21 0.50
CA ALA A 30 7.90 -3.11 -0.93
C ALA A 30 8.77 -1.88 -1.25
N TYR A 31 8.49 -0.72 -0.63
CA TYR A 31 9.30 0.48 -0.81
C TYR A 31 10.71 0.34 -0.22
N ILE A 32 10.87 -0.36 0.90
CA ILE A 32 12.19 -0.69 1.45
C ILE A 32 12.93 -1.63 0.48
N SER A 33 12.27 -2.65 -0.07
CA SER A 33 12.88 -3.60 -1.00
C SER A 33 13.37 -2.93 -2.30
N LYS A 34 12.69 -1.86 -2.74
CA LYS A 34 13.07 -1.02 -3.88
C LYS A 34 14.09 0.07 -3.53
N ASN A 35 14.51 0.14 -2.27
CA ASN A 35 15.40 1.18 -1.76
C ASN A 35 14.83 2.62 -1.88
N TYR A 36 13.50 2.78 -1.91
CA TYR A 36 12.85 4.08 -1.83
C TYR A 36 12.81 4.58 -0.39
N PHE A 37 12.64 3.65 0.55
CA PHE A 37 12.85 3.88 1.97
C PHE A 37 14.10 3.13 2.43
N THR A 38 14.86 3.75 3.33
CA THR A 38 15.98 3.16 4.04
C THR A 38 15.66 3.09 5.53
N GLN A 39 16.29 2.16 6.24
CA GLN A 39 16.11 2.01 7.67
C GLN A 39 17.35 2.50 8.42
N LYS A 40 17.13 3.33 9.44
CA LYS A 40 18.19 3.73 10.38
C LYS A 40 18.60 2.53 11.23
N ASN A 41 19.90 2.26 11.28
CA ASN A 41 20.43 1.23 12.15
C ASN A 41 20.25 1.66 13.63
N ALA A 42 19.49 0.92 14.41
CA ALA A 42 19.52 1.07 15.86
C ALA A 42 20.74 0.31 16.41
N LYS A 43 21.47 0.95 17.35
CA LYS A 43 22.61 0.29 18.02
C LYS A 43 22.12 -1.01 18.67
N GLY A 44 22.68 -2.15 18.26
CA GLY A 44 22.36 -3.46 18.84
C GLY A 44 21.34 -4.28 18.05
N GLU A 45 20.80 -3.81 16.94
CA GLU A 45 19.97 -4.64 16.05
C GLU A 45 20.86 -5.53 15.17
N ILE A 46 20.61 -6.84 15.26
CA ILE A 46 21.28 -7.84 14.42
C ILE A 46 20.39 -8.04 13.18
N GLY A 47 20.90 -7.66 12.00
CA GLY A 47 20.14 -7.77 10.75
C GLY A 47 19.85 -9.22 10.37
N SER A 48 20.87 -9.99 10.14
CA SER A 48 20.77 -11.42 9.80
C SER A 48 21.95 -12.15 10.41
N SER A 49 21.72 -13.37 10.89
CA SER A 49 22.81 -14.24 11.38
C SER A 49 23.80 -14.65 10.29
N THR A 50 23.35 -14.60 9.00
CA THR A 50 24.15 -15.06 7.85
C THR A 50 24.65 -13.91 6.98
N MET A 51 23.95 -12.76 6.97
CA MET A 51 24.28 -11.59 6.16
C MET A 51 24.24 -10.31 7.02
N PRO A 52 25.34 -9.95 7.69
CA PRO A 52 25.36 -8.82 8.65
C PRO A 52 25.00 -7.46 8.08
N HIS A 53 25.14 -7.30 6.75
CA HIS A 53 24.81 -6.05 6.03
C HIS A 53 23.32 -5.95 5.65
N LYS A 54 22.53 -7.03 5.81
CA LYS A 54 21.12 -7.05 5.44
C LYS A 54 20.27 -6.51 6.59
N ILE A 55 19.60 -5.40 6.36
CA ILE A 55 18.62 -4.83 7.28
C ILE A 55 17.22 -5.24 6.81
N ASN A 56 16.57 -6.12 7.59
CA ASN A 56 15.23 -6.57 7.28
C ASN A 56 14.19 -5.58 7.88
N PRO A 57 13.06 -5.36 7.21
CA PRO A 57 11.95 -4.54 7.71
C PRO A 57 11.11 -5.28 8.76
N ILE A 58 11.77 -5.85 9.76
CA ILE A 58 11.21 -6.80 10.75
C ILE A 58 10.00 -6.24 11.50
N ASN A 59 9.95 -4.93 11.72
CA ASN A 59 8.83 -4.30 12.41
C ASN A 59 7.53 -4.40 11.58
N PHE A 60 7.60 -4.23 10.27
CA PHE A 60 6.45 -4.34 9.37
C PHE A 60 6.06 -5.80 9.14
N GLU A 61 7.03 -6.71 9.01
CA GLU A 61 6.78 -8.16 8.91
C GLU A 61 6.12 -8.70 10.20
N ASN A 62 6.60 -8.27 11.36
CA ASN A 62 6.01 -8.60 12.66
C ASN A 62 4.58 -8.05 12.79
N ALA A 63 4.35 -6.81 12.34
CA ALA A 63 3.03 -6.22 12.35
C ALA A 63 2.05 -7.00 11.47
N GLU A 64 2.44 -7.32 10.23
CA GLU A 64 1.61 -8.10 9.30
C GLU A 64 1.18 -9.44 9.92
N GLY A 65 2.13 -10.20 10.48
CA GLY A 65 1.85 -11.48 11.11
C GLY A 65 0.88 -11.36 12.29
N ASN A 66 1.12 -10.40 13.20
CA ASN A 66 0.24 -10.21 14.37
C ASN A 66 -1.16 -9.70 13.99
N LEU A 67 -1.29 -8.82 13.00
CA LEU A 67 -2.58 -8.36 12.48
C LEU A 67 -3.35 -9.50 11.86
N GLY A 68 -2.68 -10.38 11.11
CA GLY A 68 -3.29 -11.59 10.55
C GLY A 68 -3.84 -12.53 11.64
N MET A 69 -3.08 -12.74 12.72
CA MET A 69 -3.54 -13.53 13.87
C MET A 69 -4.75 -12.88 14.56
N SER A 70 -4.72 -11.57 14.80
CA SER A 70 -5.85 -10.84 15.36
C SER A 70 -7.09 -10.98 14.48
N ASN A 71 -6.96 -10.85 13.17
CA ASN A 71 -8.06 -10.96 12.22
C ASN A 71 -8.67 -12.36 12.22
N ALA A 72 -7.87 -13.41 12.24
CA ALA A 72 -8.36 -14.78 12.30
C ALA A 72 -9.22 -15.04 13.55
N ILE A 73 -8.76 -14.57 14.71
CA ILE A 73 -9.49 -14.71 15.97
C ILE A 73 -10.75 -13.84 15.98
N SER A 74 -10.65 -12.60 15.52
CA SER A 74 -11.80 -11.68 15.42
C SER A 74 -12.89 -12.22 14.49
N HIS A 75 -12.50 -12.78 13.36
CA HIS A 75 -13.44 -13.40 12.43
C HIS A 75 -14.18 -14.57 13.07
N TYR A 76 -13.46 -15.41 13.81
CA TYR A 76 -14.08 -16.50 14.55
C TYR A 76 -15.09 -15.97 15.59
N PHE A 77 -14.75 -14.94 16.35
CA PHE A 77 -15.65 -14.33 17.35
C PHE A 77 -16.91 -13.77 16.72
N ALA A 78 -16.75 -12.99 15.63
CA ALA A 78 -17.87 -12.37 14.95
C ALA A 78 -18.90 -13.40 14.44
N ASN A 79 -18.41 -14.57 14.01
CA ASN A 79 -19.30 -15.63 13.50
C ASN A 79 -19.84 -16.53 14.60
N LYS A 80 -19.04 -16.81 15.63
CA LYS A 80 -19.44 -17.78 16.69
C LYS A 80 -20.37 -17.17 17.72
N LEU A 81 -20.12 -15.94 18.16
CA LEU A 81 -20.79 -15.38 19.33
C LEU A 81 -22.25 -14.99 19.07
N VAL A 82 -22.63 -14.70 17.84
CA VAL A 82 -24.02 -14.40 17.45
C VAL A 82 -24.90 -15.65 17.33
N ILE A 83 -24.31 -16.85 17.42
CA ILE A 83 -25.04 -18.11 17.33
C ILE A 83 -25.16 -18.72 18.71
N SER A 84 -26.39 -18.84 19.25
CA SER A 84 -26.67 -19.43 20.52
C SER A 84 -27.69 -20.60 20.40
N ARG A 85 -27.71 -21.49 21.38
CA ARG A 85 -28.63 -22.61 21.44
C ARG A 85 -29.74 -22.31 22.43
N LEU A 86 -30.99 -22.37 21.99
CA LEU A 86 -32.17 -22.20 22.85
C LEU A 86 -32.02 -20.95 23.75
N GLN A 87 -32.00 -21.17 25.05
CA GLN A 87 -31.91 -20.09 26.03
C GLN A 87 -30.48 -19.74 26.43
N ARG A 88 -29.52 -20.65 26.26
CA ARG A 88 -28.11 -20.44 26.60
C ARG A 88 -27.19 -21.44 25.94
N ASP A 89 -26.07 -20.97 25.48
CA ASP A 89 -24.94 -21.77 24.98
C ASP A 89 -23.68 -21.44 25.79
N LEU A 90 -23.16 -22.41 26.56
CA LEU A 90 -21.95 -22.20 27.38
C LEU A 90 -20.66 -22.14 26.54
N SER A 91 -20.72 -22.45 25.24
CA SER A 91 -19.56 -22.34 24.36
C SER A 91 -19.14 -20.89 24.16
N ASP A 92 -20.04 -19.92 24.34
CA ASP A 92 -19.74 -18.48 24.29
C ASP A 92 -18.73 -18.09 25.38
N SER A 93 -18.91 -18.55 26.61
CA SER A 93 -18.01 -18.21 27.72
C SER A 93 -16.61 -18.79 27.53
N THR A 94 -16.48 -19.93 26.87
CA THR A 94 -15.17 -20.51 26.50
C THR A 94 -14.47 -19.63 25.47
N VAL A 95 -15.19 -19.14 24.48
CA VAL A 95 -14.66 -18.28 23.41
C VAL A 95 -14.29 -16.90 23.96
N LEU A 96 -15.18 -16.27 24.73
CA LEU A 96 -15.02 -14.91 25.28
C LEU A 96 -13.76 -14.76 26.17
N ARG A 97 -13.31 -15.83 26.84
CA ARG A 97 -12.07 -15.80 27.62
C ARG A 97 -10.84 -15.44 26.79
N ASN A 98 -10.92 -15.61 25.49
CA ASN A 98 -9.81 -15.36 24.56
C ASN A 98 -9.90 -14.01 23.85
N ILE A 99 -10.91 -13.17 24.16
CA ILE A 99 -11.08 -11.88 23.48
C ILE A 99 -9.90 -10.95 23.63
N GLY A 100 -9.18 -11.05 24.76
CA GLY A 100 -7.95 -10.31 25.01
C GLY A 100 -6.84 -10.56 23.97
N LEU A 101 -6.84 -11.73 23.31
CA LEU A 101 -5.85 -12.05 22.27
C LEU A 101 -6.02 -11.16 21.03
N VAL A 102 -7.25 -10.83 20.64
CA VAL A 102 -7.53 -9.91 19.52
C VAL A 102 -6.82 -8.59 19.73
N TYR A 103 -7.01 -8.02 20.92
CA TYR A 103 -6.40 -6.72 21.27
C TYR A 103 -4.90 -6.83 21.47
N ALA A 104 -4.42 -7.90 22.09
CA ALA A 104 -3.00 -8.10 22.36
C ALA A 104 -2.19 -8.15 21.04
N TYR A 105 -2.63 -8.96 20.08
CA TYR A 105 -1.99 -9.03 18.75
C TYR A 105 -2.07 -7.68 18.02
N SER A 106 -3.23 -7.02 18.02
CA SER A 106 -3.38 -5.70 17.40
C SER A 106 -2.45 -4.66 18.02
N ILE A 107 -2.38 -4.58 19.34
CA ILE A 107 -1.52 -3.60 20.05
C ILE A 107 -0.04 -3.86 19.77
N VAL A 108 0.39 -5.11 19.77
CA VAL A 108 1.77 -5.49 19.41
C VAL A 108 2.09 -5.00 17.99
N ALA A 109 1.18 -5.26 17.05
CA ALA A 109 1.34 -4.83 15.66
C ALA A 109 1.40 -3.31 15.52
N TYR A 110 0.48 -2.57 16.16
CA TYR A 110 0.45 -1.10 16.09
C TYR A 110 1.71 -0.47 16.65
N LYS A 111 2.25 -1.02 17.75
CA LYS A 111 3.54 -0.59 18.31
C LYS A 111 4.70 -0.88 17.35
N ASN A 112 4.69 -2.03 16.68
CA ASN A 112 5.72 -2.37 15.68
C ASN A 112 5.65 -1.44 14.48
N ILE A 113 4.46 -1.11 13.95
CA ILE A 113 4.29 -0.14 12.86
C ILE A 113 4.87 1.22 13.28
N SER A 114 4.47 1.73 14.45
CA SER A 114 5.00 2.99 14.99
C SER A 114 6.52 2.99 15.11
N LEU A 115 7.09 1.91 15.64
CA LEU A 115 8.54 1.76 15.79
C LEU A 115 9.23 1.67 14.41
N GLY A 116 8.68 0.90 13.49
CA GLY A 116 9.17 0.80 12.12
C GLY A 116 9.21 2.15 11.42
N LEU A 117 8.12 2.93 11.50
CA LEU A 117 8.03 4.27 10.94
C LEU A 117 9.08 5.23 11.50
N SER A 118 9.35 5.16 12.81
CA SER A 118 10.36 6.03 13.44
C SER A 118 11.79 5.78 12.93
N LYS A 119 12.03 4.62 12.32
CA LYS A 119 13.33 4.21 11.77
C LYS A 119 13.46 4.49 10.27
N LEU A 120 12.39 4.89 9.59
CA LEU A 120 12.43 5.13 8.16
C LEU A 120 13.08 6.45 7.80
N ASP A 121 13.83 6.44 6.71
CA ASP A 121 14.29 7.59 5.96
C ASP A 121 13.92 7.46 4.49
N ILE A 122 13.77 8.60 3.80
CA ILE A 122 13.41 8.63 2.37
C ILE A 122 14.69 8.73 1.54
N ASN A 123 14.88 7.79 0.63
CA ASN A 123 15.95 7.84 -0.37
C ASN A 123 15.51 8.68 -1.58
N LYS A 124 15.56 10.01 -1.43
CA LYS A 124 15.15 10.95 -2.47
C LYS A 124 15.90 10.75 -3.78
N GLN A 125 17.20 10.39 -3.72
CA GLN A 125 18.00 10.19 -4.91
C GLN A 125 17.45 9.03 -5.74
N LYS A 126 17.25 7.85 -5.11
CA LYS A 126 16.72 6.67 -5.80
C LYS A 126 15.33 6.92 -6.41
N ILE A 127 14.45 7.60 -5.67
CA ILE A 127 13.11 7.96 -6.17
C ILE A 127 13.24 8.87 -7.40
N ASN A 128 14.10 9.87 -7.33
CA ASN A 128 14.30 10.79 -8.44
C ASN A 128 14.89 10.10 -9.68
N ASP A 129 15.88 9.23 -9.48
CA ASP A 129 16.51 8.49 -10.58
C ASP A 129 15.49 7.60 -11.31
N ASP A 130 14.64 6.89 -10.54
CA ASP A 130 13.60 6.04 -11.13
C ASP A 130 12.51 6.87 -11.82
N LEU A 131 12.13 8.02 -11.27
CA LEU A 131 11.17 8.92 -11.91
C LEU A 131 11.73 9.47 -13.23
N ASP A 132 13.01 9.83 -13.29
CA ASP A 132 13.62 10.34 -14.52
C ASP A 132 13.63 9.32 -15.68
N GLU A 133 13.50 8.04 -15.35
CA GLU A 133 13.39 6.99 -16.36
C GLU A 133 11.93 6.66 -16.75
N CYS A 134 10.94 7.13 -16.00
CA CYS A 134 9.52 6.77 -16.15
C CYS A 134 8.74 7.76 -17.02
N TRP A 135 9.23 8.10 -18.21
CA TRP A 135 8.56 9.05 -19.12
C TRP A 135 7.19 8.60 -19.61
N GLU A 136 6.91 7.29 -19.61
CA GLU A 136 5.63 6.70 -19.98
C GLU A 136 4.44 7.15 -19.12
N ILE A 137 4.67 7.60 -17.88
CA ILE A 137 3.61 8.10 -17.00
C ILE A 137 2.95 9.36 -17.57
N LEU A 138 3.66 10.11 -18.41
CA LEU A 138 3.11 11.30 -19.08
C LEU A 138 2.09 10.97 -20.17
N ALA A 139 1.96 9.69 -20.55
CA ALA A 139 0.92 9.28 -21.50
C ALA A 139 -0.50 9.55 -20.96
N GLU A 140 -0.71 9.48 -19.63
CA GLU A 140 -2.01 9.73 -19.01
C GLU A 140 -2.44 11.19 -19.14
N PRO A 141 -1.68 12.20 -18.68
CA PRO A 141 -2.07 13.61 -18.87
C PRO A 141 -2.22 13.99 -20.35
N ILE A 142 -1.37 13.45 -21.24
CA ILE A 142 -1.50 13.66 -22.68
C ILE A 142 -2.84 13.11 -23.18
N GLN A 143 -3.23 11.90 -22.75
CA GLN A 143 -4.50 11.27 -23.10
C GLN A 143 -5.69 12.09 -22.57
N MET A 144 -5.60 12.65 -21.37
CA MET A 144 -6.66 13.49 -20.80
C MET A 144 -6.87 14.76 -21.60
N VAL A 145 -5.77 15.43 -22.01
CA VAL A 145 -5.86 16.62 -22.88
C VAL A 145 -6.39 16.25 -24.27
N ALA A 146 -5.93 15.16 -24.86
CA ALA A 146 -6.43 14.70 -26.15
C ALA A 146 -7.95 14.44 -26.13
N ARG A 147 -8.47 13.84 -25.04
CA ARG A 147 -9.91 13.65 -24.83
C ARG A 147 -10.66 14.98 -24.68
N LYS A 148 -10.12 15.94 -23.91
CA LYS A 148 -10.70 17.29 -23.75
C LYS A 148 -10.93 17.96 -25.11
N TYR A 149 -10.01 17.78 -26.05
CA TYR A 149 -10.08 18.34 -27.40
C TYR A 149 -10.68 17.35 -28.43
N GLN A 150 -11.33 16.29 -27.97
CA GLN A 150 -12.08 15.32 -28.80
C GLN A 150 -11.24 14.72 -29.94
N ILE A 151 -9.93 14.49 -29.69
CA ILE A 151 -9.05 13.86 -30.67
C ILE A 151 -9.45 12.39 -30.85
N SER A 152 -9.93 12.06 -32.04
CA SER A 152 -10.34 10.71 -32.41
C SER A 152 -9.13 9.76 -32.32
N ASN A 153 -9.36 8.52 -31.81
CA ASN A 153 -8.34 7.47 -31.73
C ASN A 153 -7.07 7.85 -30.93
N SER A 154 -7.15 8.85 -30.05
CA SER A 154 -6.01 9.29 -29.22
C SER A 154 -5.39 8.16 -28.41
N TYR A 155 -6.18 7.21 -27.90
CA TYR A 155 -5.68 6.03 -27.18
C TYR A 155 -4.83 5.13 -28.09
N GLU A 156 -5.31 4.75 -29.26
CA GLU A 156 -4.58 3.91 -30.22
C GLU A 156 -3.33 4.64 -30.76
N TYR A 157 -3.40 5.95 -30.88
CA TYR A 157 -2.24 6.78 -31.25
C TYR A 157 -1.14 6.69 -30.17
N LEU A 158 -1.46 6.94 -28.90
CA LEU A 158 -0.51 6.83 -27.79
C LEU A 158 0.06 5.42 -27.65
N LYS A 159 -0.79 4.42 -27.74
CA LYS A 159 -0.42 3.00 -27.64
C LYS A 159 0.66 2.58 -28.65
N LYS A 160 0.65 3.15 -29.87
CA LYS A 160 1.71 2.88 -30.86
C LYS A 160 3.10 3.28 -30.40
N TYR A 161 3.19 4.32 -29.57
CA TYR A 161 4.47 4.86 -29.07
C TYR A 161 4.87 4.29 -27.71
N THR A 162 3.93 3.86 -26.89
CA THR A 162 4.20 3.47 -25.49
C THR A 162 4.18 1.97 -25.26
N ARG A 163 3.28 1.22 -25.91
CA ARG A 163 3.12 -0.21 -25.59
C ARG A 163 4.31 -1.05 -26.03
N GLY A 164 5.02 -1.65 -25.04
CA GLY A 164 6.15 -2.54 -25.26
C GLY A 164 7.42 -1.84 -25.80
N LYS A 165 7.50 -0.52 -25.66
CA LYS A 165 8.65 0.28 -26.09
C LYS A 165 9.17 1.10 -24.92
N LYS A 166 10.47 1.36 -24.90
CA LYS A 166 11.05 2.34 -23.98
C LYS A 166 10.59 3.73 -24.43
N VAL A 167 9.96 4.45 -23.50
CA VAL A 167 9.51 5.84 -23.72
C VAL A 167 10.53 6.76 -23.08
N ASP A 168 11.05 7.69 -23.83
CA ASP A 168 11.93 8.75 -23.37
C ASP A 168 11.32 10.15 -23.65
N LYS A 169 12.04 11.17 -23.23
CA LYS A 169 11.63 12.56 -23.42
C LYS A 169 11.32 12.88 -24.89
N GLY A 170 12.18 12.42 -25.81
CA GLY A 170 12.01 12.69 -27.25
C GLY A 170 10.76 12.02 -27.83
N VAL A 171 10.39 10.84 -27.34
CA VAL A 171 9.13 10.17 -27.74
C VAL A 171 7.93 10.97 -27.24
N ILE A 172 7.93 11.45 -26.00
CA ILE A 172 6.86 12.29 -25.44
C ILE A 172 6.73 13.60 -26.19
N GLU A 173 7.82 14.31 -26.44
CA GLU A 173 7.84 15.56 -27.23
C GLU A 173 7.27 15.35 -28.62
N LYS A 174 7.65 14.27 -29.31
CA LYS A 174 7.12 13.90 -30.61
C LYS A 174 5.62 13.63 -30.59
N ILE A 175 5.12 12.95 -29.57
CA ILE A 175 3.70 12.69 -29.39
C ILE A 175 2.95 14.02 -29.25
N ILE A 176 3.39 14.92 -28.36
CA ILE A 176 2.74 16.20 -28.07
C ILE A 176 2.73 17.11 -29.31
N THR A 177 3.85 17.22 -30.00
CA THR A 177 3.99 18.08 -31.19
C THR A 177 3.02 17.67 -32.28
N ASN A 178 2.78 16.37 -32.48
CA ASN A 178 1.90 15.84 -33.51
C ASN A 178 0.41 15.83 -33.12
N LEU A 179 0.07 16.21 -31.88
CA LEU A 179 -1.33 16.35 -31.47
C LEU A 179 -1.95 17.63 -32.04
N HIS A 180 -3.16 17.52 -32.60
CA HIS A 180 -3.96 18.67 -33.08
C HIS A 180 -4.70 19.36 -31.93
N ILE A 181 -3.95 20.00 -31.04
CA ILE A 181 -4.44 20.74 -29.86
C ILE A 181 -3.86 22.16 -29.87
N PRO A 182 -4.47 23.12 -29.15
CA PRO A 182 -3.95 24.50 -29.06
C PRO A 182 -2.51 24.56 -28.54
N GLU A 183 -1.74 25.54 -29.04
CA GLU A 183 -0.31 25.69 -28.71
C GLU A 183 -0.05 25.95 -27.21
N ASN A 184 -0.97 26.64 -26.53
CA ASN A 184 -0.87 26.83 -25.08
C ASN A 184 -0.95 25.50 -24.31
N GLU A 185 -1.76 24.55 -24.76
CA GLU A 185 -1.84 23.22 -24.15
C GLU A 185 -0.62 22.36 -24.53
N LYS A 186 -0.09 22.48 -25.75
CA LYS A 186 1.18 21.83 -26.12
C LYS A 186 2.31 22.31 -25.23
N SER A 187 2.47 23.61 -25.07
CA SER A 187 3.49 24.20 -24.20
C SER A 187 3.36 23.69 -22.76
N ARG A 188 2.12 23.62 -22.24
CA ARG A 188 1.87 23.09 -20.90
C ARG A 188 2.24 21.62 -20.75
N LEU A 189 1.97 20.81 -21.76
CA LEU A 189 2.33 19.38 -21.75
C LEU A 189 3.84 19.18 -21.90
N LEU A 190 4.53 20.00 -22.69
CA LEU A 190 5.99 19.96 -22.85
C LEU A 190 6.75 20.36 -21.59
N ASP A 191 6.11 21.15 -20.72
CA ASP A 191 6.65 21.56 -19.41
C ASP A 191 6.54 20.45 -18.35
N LEU A 192 5.79 19.39 -18.61
CA LEU A 192 5.67 18.27 -17.71
C LEU A 192 6.91 17.38 -17.74
N THR A 193 7.28 16.93 -16.58
CA THR A 193 8.31 15.89 -16.39
C THR A 193 7.77 14.81 -15.47
N PRO A 194 8.37 13.61 -15.44
CA PRO A 194 7.98 12.57 -14.49
C PRO A 194 8.03 13.00 -13.03
N ARG A 195 8.76 14.08 -12.71
CA ARG A 195 8.87 14.63 -11.35
C ARG A 195 7.84 15.73 -11.06
N LYS A 196 7.17 16.28 -12.07
CA LYS A 196 6.29 17.44 -12.01
C LYS A 196 4.87 17.06 -12.48
#